data_53c29a64078cc672f7ea8a088d51e6b3
#
_entry.id   53c29a64078cc672f7ea8a088d51e6b3
#
_cell.length_a   1.000
_cell.length_b   1.000
_cell.length_c   1.000
_cell.angle_alpha   90.00
_cell.angle_beta   90.00
_cell.angle_gamma   90.00
#
_symmetry.space_group_name_H-M   'P 1'
#
loop_
_entity.id
_entity.type
_entity.pdbx_description
1 polymer ?
#
loop_
_entity_poly.entity_id
_entity_poly.type
_entity_poly.pdbx_seq_one_letter_code
_entity_poly.pdbx_strand_id
1 'polypeptide(L)'
;STDHESILKLIKMTAENAKREGIWTGICGELGAVIGPVAGGVLSGIGFRHIALAGAGIFLLALAVLFFCLPADGHTTTTRRRVPWWTPLRQPRFVAFILAYSSWLLSYNQLYLALPVEIQRSGGREQDLAPLFMLASLLIITLQLPLARFARRMGAVRILPVGFLLLSASFASVALFAAAPPAEGWLRLMPAAGFVTLLTLGQMLLVPAAKDLIPLFAEESTLGAHYGALATAGGCAVLAGNLLLGHLLDQALIPSPQAVYPWLLLALFPLCSAVALRAICRPLAAT
;
A
#
# COMPACT_ATOMS: atom_id res chain seq x y z
N SER A 1 6.98 -45.03 14.26
CA SER A 1 7.49 -44.39 13.00
C SER A 1 6.39 -43.89 12.12
N THR A 2 5.19 -44.46 12.14
CA THR A 2 4.00 -44.08 11.32
C THR A 2 3.42 -42.71 11.70
N ASP A 3 3.47 -42.31 12.95
CA ASP A 3 2.91 -40.99 13.40
C ASP A 3 3.75 -39.81 12.89
N HIS A 4 5.08 -39.97 12.81
CA HIS A 4 5.96 -38.90 12.36
C HIS A 4 5.81 -38.58 10.85
N GLU A 5 5.62 -39.61 10.02
CA GLU A 5 5.34 -39.42 8.59
C GLU A 5 3.95 -38.78 8.36
N SER A 6 2.96 -39.17 9.15
CA SER A 6 1.61 -38.61 9.07
C SER A 6 1.60 -37.12 9.47
N ILE A 7 2.32 -36.74 10.50
CA ILE A 7 2.48 -35.34 10.96
C ILE A 7 3.23 -34.52 9.88
N LEU A 8 4.32 -35.04 9.31
CA LEU A 8 5.05 -34.36 8.24
C LEU A 8 4.20 -34.17 6.99
N LYS A 9 3.35 -35.15 6.63
CA LYS A 9 2.42 -35.06 5.52
C LYS A 9 1.33 -33.99 5.76
N LEU A 10 0.82 -33.93 7.00
CA LEU A 10 -0.15 -32.92 7.41
C LEU A 10 0.43 -31.49 7.34
N ILE A 11 1.65 -31.31 7.85
CA ILE A 11 2.37 -30.03 7.81
C ILE A 11 2.61 -29.58 6.36
N LYS A 12 3.04 -30.50 5.47
CA LYS A 12 3.24 -30.19 4.04
C LYS A 12 1.94 -29.81 3.36
N MET A 13 0.86 -30.56 3.58
CA MET A 13 -0.46 -30.25 3.00
C MET A 13 -0.98 -28.89 3.52
N THR A 14 -0.82 -28.58 4.79
CA THR A 14 -1.25 -27.28 5.36
C THR A 14 -0.44 -26.14 4.77
N ALA A 15 0.88 -26.31 4.60
CA ALA A 15 1.75 -25.29 3.99
C ALA A 15 1.44 -25.08 2.50
N GLU A 16 1.12 -26.16 1.75
CA GLU A 16 0.71 -26.06 0.34
C GLU A 16 -0.64 -25.37 0.19
N ASN A 17 -1.61 -25.66 1.07
CA ASN A 17 -2.92 -25.03 1.07
C ASN A 17 -2.82 -23.52 1.43
N ALA A 18 -2.06 -23.16 2.46
CA ALA A 18 -1.82 -21.77 2.82
C ALA A 18 -1.15 -20.98 1.69
N LYS A 19 -0.19 -21.61 0.98
CA LYS A 19 0.46 -21.01 -0.18
C LYS A 19 -0.52 -20.82 -1.34
N ARG A 20 -1.41 -21.77 -1.56
CA ARG A 20 -2.44 -21.75 -2.60
C ARG A 20 -3.48 -20.67 -2.31
N GLU A 21 -3.95 -20.57 -1.06
CA GLU A 21 -4.86 -19.49 -0.61
C GLU A 21 -4.24 -18.11 -0.75
N GLY A 22 -2.97 -17.94 -0.40
CA GLY A 22 -2.26 -16.67 -0.60
C GLY A 22 -2.14 -16.25 -2.07
N ILE A 23 -1.98 -17.21 -2.99
CA ILE A 23 -1.94 -16.95 -4.43
C ILE A 23 -3.31 -16.49 -4.94
N TRP A 24 -4.40 -17.17 -4.55
CA TRP A 24 -5.76 -16.79 -4.95
C TRP A 24 -6.17 -15.41 -4.39
N THR A 25 -5.84 -15.12 -3.14
CA THR A 25 -6.09 -13.81 -2.53
C THR A 25 -5.34 -12.71 -3.28
N GLY A 26 -4.10 -12.97 -3.68
CA GLY A 26 -3.31 -12.05 -4.49
C GLY A 26 -3.96 -11.80 -5.86
N ILE A 27 -4.32 -12.86 -6.58
CA ILE A 27 -4.95 -12.76 -7.91
C ILE A 27 -6.27 -11.99 -7.84
N CYS A 28 -7.14 -12.32 -6.87
CA CYS A 28 -8.42 -11.62 -6.69
C CYS A 28 -8.22 -10.14 -6.35
N GLY A 29 -7.22 -9.81 -5.50
CA GLY A 29 -6.87 -8.44 -5.19
C GLY A 29 -6.44 -7.64 -6.42
N GLU A 30 -5.56 -8.22 -7.24
CA GLU A 30 -5.08 -7.58 -8.48
C GLU A 30 -6.18 -7.44 -9.54
N LEU A 31 -7.04 -8.45 -9.68
CA LEU A 31 -8.21 -8.35 -10.55
C LEU A 31 -9.14 -7.22 -10.11
N GLY A 32 -9.37 -7.07 -8.81
CA GLY A 32 -10.17 -5.98 -8.25
C GLY A 32 -9.54 -4.62 -8.53
N ALA A 33 -8.22 -4.51 -8.40
CA ALA A 33 -7.47 -3.29 -8.66
C ALA A 33 -7.51 -2.86 -10.15
N VAL A 34 -7.63 -3.80 -11.08
CA VAL A 34 -7.78 -3.53 -12.52
C VAL A 34 -9.22 -3.25 -12.90
N ILE A 35 -10.16 -4.10 -12.44
CA ILE A 35 -11.57 -4.00 -12.82
C ILE A 35 -12.23 -2.77 -12.17
N GLY A 36 -11.85 -2.43 -10.93
CA GLY A 36 -12.43 -1.31 -10.18
C GLY A 36 -12.37 0.03 -10.92
N PRO A 37 -11.18 0.52 -11.30
CA PRO A 37 -11.05 1.78 -12.05
C PRO A 37 -11.74 1.76 -13.43
N VAL A 38 -11.71 0.62 -14.14
CA VAL A 38 -12.38 0.46 -15.43
C VAL A 38 -13.90 0.56 -15.26
N ALA A 39 -14.46 -0.18 -14.31
CA ALA A 39 -15.89 -0.14 -14.00
C ALA A 39 -16.32 1.25 -13.48
N GLY A 40 -15.49 1.85 -12.60
CA GLY A 40 -15.70 3.22 -12.13
C GLY A 40 -15.69 4.24 -13.26
N GLY A 41 -14.75 4.14 -14.19
CA GLY A 41 -14.66 5.00 -15.37
C GLY A 41 -15.87 4.90 -16.31
N VAL A 42 -16.36 3.69 -16.55
CA VAL A 42 -17.58 3.47 -17.34
C VAL A 42 -18.82 4.03 -16.64
N LEU A 43 -18.94 3.76 -15.34
CA LEU A 43 -20.08 4.23 -14.54
C LEU A 43 -20.08 5.74 -14.32
N SER A 44 -18.90 6.39 -14.32
CA SER A 44 -18.79 7.86 -14.18
C SER A 44 -19.46 8.59 -15.34
N GLY A 45 -19.44 8.02 -16.55
CA GLY A 45 -20.13 8.54 -17.71
C GLY A 45 -21.66 8.53 -17.58
N ILE A 46 -22.22 7.67 -16.70
CA ILE A 46 -23.66 7.55 -16.44
C ILE A 46 -24.10 8.42 -15.24
N GLY A 47 -23.18 8.73 -14.35
CA GLY A 47 -23.38 9.62 -13.20
C GLY A 47 -22.93 9.00 -11.86
N PHE A 48 -22.47 9.85 -10.95
CA PHE A 48 -21.89 9.48 -9.67
C PHE A 48 -22.80 8.60 -8.80
N ARG A 49 -24.12 8.81 -8.88
CA ARG A 49 -25.12 7.98 -8.17
C ARG A 49 -24.98 6.50 -8.50
N HIS A 50 -24.71 6.16 -9.75
CA HIS A 50 -24.58 4.76 -10.19
C HIS A 50 -23.29 4.12 -9.67
N ILE A 51 -22.22 4.88 -9.56
CA ILE A 51 -20.96 4.43 -8.93
C ILE A 51 -21.19 4.09 -7.45
N ALA A 52 -21.87 4.99 -6.73
CA ALA A 52 -22.18 4.80 -5.31
C ALA A 52 -23.09 3.57 -5.07
N LEU A 53 -24.13 3.40 -5.89
CA LEU A 53 -25.03 2.26 -5.81
C LEU A 53 -24.35 0.94 -6.16
N ALA A 54 -23.52 0.92 -7.20
CA ALA A 54 -22.73 -0.26 -7.57
C ALA A 54 -21.73 -0.65 -6.46
N GLY A 55 -21.04 0.32 -5.88
CA GLY A 55 -20.16 0.11 -4.75
C GLY A 55 -20.90 -0.45 -3.53
N ALA A 56 -22.03 0.16 -3.16
CA ALA A 56 -22.86 -0.34 -2.08
C ALA A 56 -23.34 -1.79 -2.34
N GLY A 57 -23.76 -2.09 -3.57
CA GLY A 57 -24.18 -3.43 -3.98
C GLY A 57 -23.05 -4.48 -3.83
N ILE A 58 -21.83 -4.12 -4.25
CA ILE A 58 -20.65 -5.01 -4.09
C ILE A 58 -20.34 -5.25 -2.62
N PHE A 59 -20.39 -4.22 -1.75
CA PHE A 59 -20.18 -4.40 -0.32
C PHE A 59 -21.27 -5.25 0.35
N LEU A 60 -22.55 -5.06 -0.04
CA LEU A 60 -23.65 -5.90 0.45
C LEU A 60 -23.50 -7.35 0.00
N LEU A 61 -23.10 -7.58 -1.24
CA LEU A 61 -22.81 -8.93 -1.74
C LEU A 61 -21.65 -9.57 -0.96
N ALA A 62 -20.57 -8.84 -0.74
CA ALA A 62 -19.43 -9.31 0.05
C ALA A 62 -19.87 -9.65 1.50
N LEU A 63 -20.70 -8.80 2.11
CA LEU A 63 -21.26 -9.05 3.44
C LEU A 63 -22.12 -10.32 3.45
N ALA A 64 -22.98 -10.51 2.45
CA ALA A 64 -23.80 -11.70 2.32
C ALA A 64 -22.95 -12.97 2.17
N VAL A 65 -21.92 -12.93 1.30
CA VAL A 65 -20.99 -14.05 1.13
C VAL A 65 -20.28 -14.37 2.45
N LEU A 66 -19.79 -13.37 3.17
CA LEU A 66 -19.16 -13.56 4.48
C LEU A 66 -20.15 -14.19 5.48
N PHE A 67 -21.38 -13.70 5.52
CA PHE A 67 -22.39 -14.19 6.46
C PHE A 67 -22.82 -15.64 6.20
N PHE A 68 -22.97 -16.03 4.93
CA PHE A 68 -23.43 -17.36 4.58
C PHE A 68 -22.32 -18.39 4.38
N CYS A 69 -21.10 -17.96 4.00
CA CYS A 69 -20.00 -18.86 3.66
C CYS A 69 -18.94 -18.97 4.76
N LEU A 70 -18.88 -18.03 5.71
CA LEU A 70 -17.97 -18.20 6.84
C LEU A 70 -18.52 -19.31 7.76
N PRO A 71 -17.75 -20.40 7.99
CA PRO A 71 -18.16 -21.38 8.97
C PRO A 71 -18.26 -20.68 10.34
N ALA A 72 -19.38 -20.86 11.02
CA ALA A 72 -19.49 -20.48 12.42
C ALA A 72 -18.31 -21.15 13.15
N ASP A 73 -17.52 -20.36 13.89
CA ASP A 73 -16.35 -20.83 14.61
C ASP A 73 -16.70 -22.13 15.34
N GLY A 74 -16.26 -23.26 14.80
CA GLY A 74 -16.26 -24.51 15.54
C GLY A 74 -15.43 -24.24 16.78
N HIS A 75 -16.05 -24.35 17.94
CA HIS A 75 -15.45 -24.17 19.25
C HIS A 75 -14.13 -24.96 19.37
N THR A 76 -13.05 -24.41 18.87
CA THR A 76 -11.74 -24.75 19.40
C THR A 76 -11.72 -24.11 20.79
N THR A 77 -12.04 -24.91 21.79
CA THR A 77 -11.94 -24.61 23.23
C THR A 77 -10.48 -24.45 23.69
N THR A 78 -9.64 -23.90 22.87
CA THR A 78 -8.43 -23.27 23.38
C THR A 78 -8.89 -21.97 24.00
N THR A 79 -8.81 -21.87 25.32
CA THR A 79 -8.99 -20.65 26.11
C THR A 79 -8.11 -19.55 25.51
N ARG A 80 -8.63 -18.90 24.46
CA ARG A 80 -7.94 -17.80 23.79
C ARG A 80 -7.90 -16.68 24.81
N ARG A 81 -6.79 -16.59 25.53
CA ARG A 81 -6.54 -15.52 26.49
C ARG A 81 -6.87 -14.20 25.77
N ARG A 82 -7.89 -13.50 26.19
CA ARG A 82 -8.28 -12.20 25.62
C ARG A 82 -7.11 -11.25 25.84
N VAL A 83 -6.29 -11.08 24.80
CA VAL A 83 -5.17 -10.16 24.86
C VAL A 83 -5.73 -8.77 24.55
N PRO A 84 -5.45 -7.75 25.39
CA PRO A 84 -5.92 -6.39 25.15
C PRO A 84 -5.42 -5.87 23.81
N TRP A 85 -6.28 -5.15 23.08
CA TRP A 85 -5.96 -4.60 21.75
C TRP A 85 -4.77 -3.62 21.77
N TRP A 86 -4.45 -3.01 22.93
CA TRP A 86 -3.30 -2.10 23.10
C TRP A 86 -1.97 -2.82 23.35
N THR A 87 -1.95 -4.14 23.44
CA THR A 87 -0.72 -4.92 23.68
C THR A 87 0.42 -4.56 22.73
N PRO A 88 0.19 -4.37 21.41
CA PRO A 88 1.24 -3.95 20.49
C PRO A 88 1.86 -2.60 20.85
N LEU A 89 1.08 -1.67 21.41
CA LEU A 89 1.53 -0.32 21.77
C LEU A 89 2.49 -0.30 22.97
N ARG A 90 2.58 -1.39 23.73
CA ARG A 90 3.57 -1.54 24.82
C ARG A 90 4.96 -1.93 24.32
N GLN A 91 5.09 -2.31 23.07
CA GLN A 91 6.37 -2.67 22.46
C GLN A 91 6.99 -1.47 21.74
N PRO A 92 7.99 -0.77 22.31
CA PRO A 92 8.51 0.47 21.74
C PRO A 92 9.12 0.28 20.34
N ARG A 93 9.73 -0.88 20.09
CA ARG A 93 10.26 -1.22 18.75
C ARG A 93 9.16 -1.37 17.71
N PHE A 94 8.04 -2.00 18.09
CA PHE A 94 6.89 -2.13 17.18
C PHE A 94 6.22 -0.77 16.94
N VAL A 95 6.07 0.05 17.99
CA VAL A 95 5.54 1.43 17.84
C VAL A 95 6.41 2.26 16.90
N ALA A 96 7.73 2.23 17.08
CA ALA A 96 8.66 2.89 16.16
C ALA A 96 8.53 2.36 14.71
N PHE A 97 8.35 1.04 14.55
CA PHE A 97 8.13 0.42 13.24
C PHE A 97 6.83 0.92 12.59
N ILE A 98 5.68 0.88 13.29
CA ILE A 98 4.39 1.30 12.70
C ILE A 98 4.37 2.80 12.38
N LEU A 99 4.98 3.64 13.22
CA LEU A 99 5.10 5.08 12.94
C LEU A 99 5.96 5.34 11.70
N ALA A 100 7.10 4.68 11.59
CA ALA A 100 7.94 4.81 10.40
C ALA A 100 7.27 4.24 9.15
N TYR A 101 6.56 3.11 9.27
CA TYR A 101 5.87 2.47 8.15
C TYR A 101 4.61 3.22 7.70
N SER A 102 3.96 3.98 8.60
CA SER A 102 2.69 4.68 8.31
C SER A 102 2.79 5.68 7.15
N SER A 103 3.99 6.20 6.87
CA SER A 103 4.22 7.08 5.70
C SER A 103 3.97 6.37 4.36
N TRP A 104 3.99 5.03 4.32
CA TRP A 104 3.61 4.29 3.13
C TRP A 104 2.15 4.56 2.74
N LEU A 105 1.22 4.44 3.71
CA LEU A 105 -0.20 4.64 3.42
C LEU A 105 -0.50 6.10 3.06
N LEU A 106 0.18 7.06 3.71
CA LEU A 106 0.12 8.46 3.32
C LEU A 106 0.60 8.66 1.88
N SER A 107 1.75 8.09 1.51
CA SER A 107 2.29 8.19 0.14
C SER A 107 1.37 7.55 -0.90
N TYR A 108 0.81 6.39 -0.59
CA TYR A 108 -0.14 5.71 -1.49
C TYR A 108 -1.43 6.53 -1.69
N ASN A 109 -1.92 7.17 -0.63
CA ASN A 109 -3.11 8.03 -0.71
C ASN A 109 -2.91 9.22 -1.65
N GLN A 110 -1.67 9.67 -1.86
CA GLN A 110 -1.36 10.77 -2.78
C GLN A 110 -1.62 10.40 -4.26
N LEU A 111 -1.75 9.13 -4.58
CA LEU A 111 -2.22 8.71 -5.91
C LEU A 111 -3.62 9.26 -6.25
N TYR A 112 -4.44 9.48 -5.22
CA TYR A 112 -5.80 9.99 -5.36
C TYR A 112 -5.93 11.49 -5.06
N LEU A 113 -4.99 12.07 -4.32
CA LEU A 113 -5.04 13.48 -3.93
C LEU A 113 -4.05 14.34 -4.73
N ALA A 114 -2.77 13.98 -4.76
CA ALA A 114 -1.73 14.80 -5.36
C ALA A 114 -1.58 14.56 -6.88
N LEU A 115 -1.85 13.34 -7.37
CA LEU A 115 -1.77 13.06 -8.81
C LEU A 115 -2.74 13.91 -9.64
N PRO A 116 -4.04 14.09 -9.26
CA PRO A 116 -4.93 15.02 -9.96
C PRO A 116 -4.41 16.46 -10.00
N VAL A 117 -3.78 16.93 -8.92
CA VAL A 117 -3.17 18.27 -8.85
C VAL A 117 -2.06 18.40 -9.89
N GLU A 118 -1.18 17.39 -10.01
CA GLU A 118 -0.12 17.39 -11.03
C GLU A 118 -0.69 17.37 -12.44
N ILE A 119 -1.75 16.62 -12.70
CA ILE A 119 -2.41 16.59 -13.99
C ILE A 119 -2.98 17.97 -14.34
N GLN A 120 -3.65 18.65 -13.40
CA GLN A 120 -4.16 20.01 -13.60
C GLN A 120 -3.03 21.01 -13.84
N ARG A 121 -1.95 20.95 -13.03
CA ARG A 121 -0.76 21.80 -13.20
C ARG A 121 -0.15 21.66 -14.59
N SER A 122 -0.10 20.44 -15.12
CA SER A 122 0.44 20.15 -16.47
C SER A 122 -0.53 20.51 -17.61
N GLY A 123 -1.67 21.14 -17.31
CA GLY A 123 -2.69 21.46 -18.34
C GLY A 123 -3.45 20.24 -18.83
N GLY A 124 -3.41 19.13 -18.09
CA GLY A 124 -4.16 17.91 -18.38
C GLY A 124 -5.62 17.98 -17.94
N ARG A 125 -6.37 16.94 -18.28
CA ARG A 125 -7.77 16.75 -17.94
C ARG A 125 -7.91 15.50 -17.05
N GLU A 126 -9.04 15.35 -16.38
CA GLU A 126 -9.35 14.14 -15.58
C GLU A 126 -9.22 12.83 -16.39
N GLN A 127 -9.50 12.89 -17.70
CA GLN A 127 -9.33 11.75 -18.61
C GLN A 127 -7.88 11.27 -18.71
N ASP A 128 -6.90 12.12 -18.45
CA ASP A 128 -5.48 11.80 -18.48
C ASP A 128 -5.05 10.94 -17.24
N LEU A 129 -5.91 10.83 -16.23
CA LEU A 129 -5.70 9.91 -15.09
C LEU A 129 -5.84 8.45 -15.50
N ALA A 130 -6.75 8.13 -16.41
CA ALA A 130 -7.03 6.75 -16.82
C ALA A 130 -5.78 6.02 -17.36
N PRO A 131 -5.00 6.55 -18.30
CA PRO A 131 -3.78 5.90 -18.77
C PRO A 131 -2.72 5.75 -17.68
N LEU A 132 -2.67 6.63 -16.67
CA LEU A 132 -1.75 6.52 -15.55
C LEU A 132 -2.15 5.40 -14.58
N PHE A 133 -3.43 5.22 -14.30
CA PHE A 133 -3.92 4.06 -13.55
C PHE A 133 -3.72 2.74 -14.32
N MET A 134 -3.89 2.76 -15.65
CA MET A 134 -3.58 1.61 -16.49
C MET A 134 -2.08 1.28 -16.44
N LEU A 135 -1.21 2.29 -16.44
CA LEU A 135 0.24 2.09 -16.27
C LEU A 135 0.55 1.41 -14.94
N ALA A 136 -0.04 1.87 -13.82
CA ALA A 136 0.13 1.24 -12.52
C ALA A 136 -0.30 -0.23 -12.54
N SER A 137 -1.48 -0.52 -13.10
CA SER A 137 -2.01 -1.88 -13.21
C SER A 137 -1.12 -2.77 -14.08
N LEU A 138 -0.63 -2.27 -15.21
CA LEU A 138 0.28 -3.00 -16.09
C LEU A 138 1.60 -3.33 -15.39
N LEU A 139 2.18 -2.38 -14.65
CA LEU A 139 3.38 -2.60 -13.85
C LEU A 139 3.16 -3.69 -12.80
N ILE A 140 2.03 -3.65 -12.09
CA ILE A 140 1.69 -4.67 -11.09
C ILE A 140 1.60 -6.05 -11.77
N ILE A 141 0.81 -6.19 -12.83
CA ILE A 141 0.61 -7.46 -13.51
C ILE A 141 1.93 -8.05 -14.05
N THR A 142 2.77 -7.21 -14.65
CA THR A 142 4.00 -7.67 -15.31
C THR A 142 5.16 -7.85 -14.34
N LEU A 143 5.31 -6.98 -13.34
CA LEU A 143 6.49 -6.94 -12.47
C LEU A 143 6.27 -7.54 -11.08
N GLN A 144 5.02 -7.86 -10.66
CA GLN A 144 4.76 -8.39 -9.32
C GLN A 144 5.57 -9.65 -9.02
N LEU A 145 5.59 -10.63 -9.92
CA LEU A 145 6.32 -11.88 -9.70
C LEU A 145 7.85 -11.71 -9.70
N PRO A 146 8.48 -11.03 -10.69
CA PRO A 146 9.92 -10.80 -10.67
C PRO A 146 10.36 -9.96 -9.48
N LEU A 147 9.59 -8.94 -9.11
CA LEU A 147 9.92 -8.06 -7.99
C LEU A 147 9.77 -8.78 -6.64
N ALA A 148 8.75 -9.62 -6.49
CA ALA A 148 8.58 -10.46 -5.31
C ALA A 148 9.72 -11.49 -5.16
N ARG A 149 10.24 -12.04 -6.25
CA ARG A 149 11.41 -12.93 -6.22
C ARG A 149 12.67 -12.18 -5.80
N PHE A 150 12.86 -10.99 -6.35
CA PHE A 150 13.98 -10.10 -5.97
C PHE A 150 13.90 -9.70 -4.49
N ALA A 151 12.74 -9.28 -4.00
CA ALA A 151 12.51 -8.91 -2.62
C ALA A 151 12.82 -10.06 -1.66
N ARG A 152 12.38 -11.29 -1.97
CA ARG A 152 12.70 -12.47 -1.16
C ARG A 152 14.19 -12.78 -1.10
N ARG A 153 14.95 -12.56 -2.18
CA ARG A 153 16.41 -12.75 -2.19
C ARG A 153 17.14 -11.73 -1.31
N MET A 154 16.67 -10.50 -1.28
CA MET A 154 17.26 -9.44 -0.45
C MET A 154 16.85 -9.54 1.03
N GLY A 155 15.70 -10.15 1.31
CA GLY A 155 15.10 -10.21 2.64
C GLY A 155 14.35 -8.93 3.03
N ALA A 156 13.30 -9.08 3.85
CA ALA A 156 12.36 -8.01 4.20
C ALA A 156 13.05 -6.79 4.83
N VAL A 157 14.05 -7.01 5.69
CA VAL A 157 14.80 -5.94 6.39
C VAL A 157 15.55 -5.02 5.42
N ARG A 158 16.11 -5.57 4.34
CA ARG A 158 16.89 -4.78 3.37
C ARG A 158 16.01 -4.14 2.32
N ILE A 159 14.90 -4.78 1.96
CA ILE A 159 14.01 -4.29 0.90
C ILE A 159 13.12 -3.14 1.35
N LEU A 160 12.74 -3.06 2.64
CA LEU A 160 11.92 -1.98 3.15
C LEU A 160 12.50 -0.59 2.90
N PRO A 161 13.77 -0.27 3.26
CA PRO A 161 14.35 1.03 2.94
C PRO A 161 14.39 1.34 1.44
N VAL A 162 14.62 0.32 0.60
CA VAL A 162 14.62 0.49 -0.87
C VAL A 162 13.23 0.89 -1.37
N GLY A 163 12.17 0.22 -0.89
CA GLY A 163 10.79 0.59 -1.23
C GLY A 163 10.46 2.03 -0.83
N PHE A 164 10.85 2.45 0.38
CA PHE A 164 10.65 3.84 0.83
C PHE A 164 11.49 4.86 0.05
N LEU A 165 12.69 4.52 -0.39
CA LEU A 165 13.47 5.37 -1.28
C LEU A 165 12.79 5.54 -2.64
N LEU A 166 12.17 4.50 -3.19
CA LEU A 166 11.37 4.60 -4.41
C LEU A 166 10.15 5.51 -4.21
N LEU A 167 9.46 5.42 -3.05
CA LEU A 167 8.36 6.34 -2.72
C LEU A 167 8.86 7.79 -2.62
N SER A 168 10.00 8.03 -1.99
CA SER A 168 10.61 9.37 -1.93
C SER A 168 10.96 9.87 -3.33
N ALA A 169 11.58 9.04 -4.15
CA ALA A 169 11.95 9.37 -5.52
C ALA A 169 10.72 9.65 -6.41
N SER A 170 9.56 9.02 -6.13
CA SER A 170 8.33 9.29 -6.86
C SER A 170 7.88 10.75 -6.71
N PHE A 171 7.88 11.28 -5.50
CA PHE A 171 7.56 12.68 -5.24
C PHE A 171 8.65 13.62 -5.75
N ALA A 172 9.91 13.24 -5.58
CA ALA A 172 11.04 14.02 -6.09
C ALA A 172 11.00 14.16 -7.63
N SER A 173 10.52 13.14 -8.35
CA SER A 173 10.35 13.20 -9.80
C SER A 173 9.39 14.31 -10.25
N VAL A 174 8.32 14.54 -9.49
CA VAL A 174 7.40 15.68 -9.77
C VAL A 174 8.01 17.00 -9.33
N ALA A 175 8.67 17.04 -8.17
CA ALA A 175 9.32 18.24 -7.65
C ALA A 175 10.31 18.85 -8.66
N LEU A 176 11.01 18.02 -9.42
CA LEU A 176 11.98 18.46 -10.44
C LEU A 176 11.33 19.29 -11.56
N PHE A 177 10.06 19.06 -11.85
CA PHE A 177 9.33 19.74 -12.94
C PHE A 177 8.28 20.73 -12.43
N ALA A 178 7.99 20.76 -11.11
CA ALA A 178 6.91 21.56 -10.54
C ALA A 178 7.06 23.08 -10.76
N ALA A 179 8.28 23.59 -10.80
CA ALA A 179 8.56 25.00 -11.02
C ALA A 179 8.58 25.39 -12.52
N ALA A 180 8.75 24.43 -13.42
CA ALA A 180 8.84 24.66 -14.84
C ALA A 180 7.44 24.74 -15.50
N PRO A 181 7.29 25.53 -16.58
CA PRO A 181 6.09 25.46 -17.39
C PRO A 181 5.90 24.04 -17.95
N PRO A 182 4.66 23.57 -18.10
CA PRO A 182 4.39 22.23 -18.60
C PRO A 182 4.92 22.07 -20.04
N ALA A 183 5.47 20.90 -20.31
CA ALA A 183 5.90 20.55 -21.66
C ALA A 183 4.69 20.40 -22.60
N GLU A 184 4.93 20.46 -23.91
CA GLU A 184 3.89 20.26 -24.90
C GLU A 184 3.60 18.77 -25.18
N GLY A 185 2.40 18.49 -25.64
CA GLY A 185 1.98 17.15 -26.05
C GLY A 185 2.02 16.13 -24.91
N TRP A 186 2.45 14.91 -25.20
CA TRP A 186 2.51 13.81 -24.24
C TRP A 186 3.61 13.96 -23.16
N LEU A 187 4.63 14.77 -23.44
CA LEU A 187 5.72 15.02 -22.50
C LEU A 187 5.24 15.68 -21.21
N ARG A 188 4.12 16.40 -21.25
CA ARG A 188 3.50 17.00 -20.05
C ARG A 188 3.15 15.97 -18.97
N LEU A 189 2.86 14.72 -19.34
CA LEU A 189 2.49 13.66 -18.43
C LEU A 189 3.72 12.89 -17.85
N MET A 190 4.94 13.19 -18.32
CA MET A 190 6.14 12.47 -17.87
C MET A 190 6.36 12.56 -16.34
N PRO A 191 6.20 13.71 -15.67
CA PRO A 191 6.37 13.78 -14.22
C PRO A 191 5.35 12.90 -13.50
N ALA A 192 4.08 12.92 -13.93
CA ALA A 192 3.00 12.09 -13.40
C ALA A 192 3.24 10.60 -13.65
N ALA A 193 3.71 10.22 -14.83
CA ALA A 193 4.07 8.85 -15.17
C ALA A 193 5.26 8.35 -14.34
N GLY A 194 6.28 9.20 -14.14
CA GLY A 194 7.40 8.92 -13.24
C GLY A 194 6.94 8.69 -11.81
N PHE A 195 6.07 9.58 -11.31
CA PHE A 195 5.46 9.45 -9.99
C PHE A 195 4.73 8.12 -9.83
N VAL A 196 3.80 7.80 -10.72
CA VAL A 196 3.00 6.55 -10.67
C VAL A 196 3.91 5.32 -10.76
N THR A 197 4.90 5.33 -11.65
CA THR A 197 5.82 4.21 -11.83
C THR A 197 6.62 3.93 -10.56
N LEU A 198 7.30 4.94 -10.02
CA LEU A 198 8.15 4.79 -8.85
C LEU A 198 7.35 4.46 -7.60
N LEU A 199 6.17 5.08 -7.43
CA LEU A 199 5.26 4.80 -6.32
C LEU A 199 4.76 3.36 -6.39
N THR A 200 4.35 2.88 -7.57
CA THR A 200 3.89 1.50 -7.77
C THR A 200 5.00 0.49 -7.48
N LEU A 201 6.21 0.71 -7.99
CA LEU A 201 7.35 -0.16 -7.70
C LEU A 201 7.70 -0.18 -6.20
N GLY A 202 7.66 0.97 -5.56
CA GLY A 202 7.90 1.08 -4.12
C GLY A 202 6.88 0.27 -3.30
N GLN A 203 5.59 0.42 -3.57
CA GLN A 203 4.55 -0.32 -2.85
C GLN A 203 4.61 -1.84 -3.06
N MET A 204 4.98 -2.29 -4.29
CA MET A 204 5.14 -3.71 -4.59
C MET A 204 6.25 -4.37 -3.76
N LEU A 205 7.26 -3.60 -3.33
CA LEU A 205 8.30 -4.06 -2.43
C LEU A 205 7.89 -3.97 -0.96
N LEU A 206 7.20 -2.89 -0.58
CA LEU A 206 6.89 -2.57 0.83
C LEU A 206 5.83 -3.48 1.42
N VAL A 207 4.73 -3.71 0.69
CA VAL A 207 3.56 -4.43 1.21
C VAL A 207 3.88 -5.88 1.61
N PRO A 208 4.52 -6.70 0.76
CA PRO A 208 4.90 -8.05 1.16
C PRO A 208 5.97 -8.06 2.26
N ALA A 209 6.97 -7.16 2.20
CA ALA A 209 8.02 -7.09 3.20
C ALA A 209 7.48 -6.75 4.61
N ALA A 210 6.50 -5.86 4.71
CA ALA A 210 5.87 -5.56 6.00
C ALA A 210 5.08 -6.75 6.53
N LYS A 211 4.35 -7.48 5.66
CA LYS A 211 3.63 -8.69 6.05
C LYS A 211 4.56 -9.77 6.60
N ASP A 212 5.77 -9.89 6.05
CA ASP A 212 6.79 -10.84 6.52
C ASP A 212 7.40 -10.42 7.88
N LEU A 213 7.45 -9.12 8.19
CA LEU A 213 8.07 -8.61 9.42
C LEU A 213 7.10 -8.52 10.60
N ILE A 214 5.82 -8.27 10.39
CA ILE A 214 4.83 -8.13 11.48
C ILE A 214 4.80 -9.37 12.40
N PRO A 215 4.81 -10.61 11.88
CA PRO A 215 4.84 -11.80 12.74
C PRO A 215 6.06 -11.91 13.64
N LEU A 216 7.17 -11.22 13.34
CA LEU A 216 8.36 -11.20 14.20
C LEU A 216 8.16 -10.36 15.49
N PHE A 217 7.16 -9.47 15.50
CA PHE A 217 6.80 -8.67 16.66
C PHE A 217 5.63 -9.28 17.46
N ALA A 218 4.88 -10.21 16.87
CA ALA A 218 3.61 -10.69 17.38
C ALA A 218 3.65 -12.19 17.69
N GLU A 219 3.05 -12.57 18.81
CA GLU A 219 2.63 -13.95 19.02
C GLU A 219 1.36 -14.23 18.19
N GLU A 220 1.10 -15.49 17.87
CA GLU A 220 -0.07 -15.89 17.06
C GLU A 220 -1.40 -15.35 17.62
N SER A 221 -1.53 -15.32 18.96
CA SER A 221 -2.69 -14.79 19.69
C SER A 221 -2.88 -13.27 19.56
N THR A 222 -1.82 -12.52 19.24
CA THR A 222 -1.81 -11.04 19.18
C THR A 222 -1.67 -10.50 17.77
N LEU A 223 -1.51 -11.35 16.77
CA LEU A 223 -1.23 -10.98 15.38
C LEU A 223 -2.27 -10.01 14.82
N GLY A 224 -3.56 -10.27 15.07
CA GLY A 224 -4.65 -9.38 14.63
C GLY A 224 -4.57 -7.98 15.24
N ALA A 225 -4.17 -7.86 16.52
CA ALA A 225 -3.98 -6.58 17.19
C ALA A 225 -2.80 -5.80 16.58
N HIS A 226 -1.72 -6.48 16.16
CA HIS A 226 -0.58 -5.86 15.49
C HIS A 226 -0.94 -5.31 14.11
N TYR A 227 -1.68 -6.09 13.31
CA TYR A 227 -2.19 -5.59 12.01
C TYR A 227 -3.19 -4.43 12.18
N GLY A 228 -4.07 -4.51 13.20
CA GLY A 228 -4.98 -3.43 13.54
C GLY A 228 -4.27 -2.13 13.93
N ALA A 229 -3.23 -2.23 14.77
CA ALA A 229 -2.42 -1.08 15.18
C ALA A 229 -1.68 -0.46 13.97
N LEU A 230 -1.14 -1.29 13.06
CA LEU A 230 -0.50 -0.83 11.84
C LEU A 230 -1.48 -0.06 10.94
N ALA A 231 -2.68 -0.62 10.71
CA ALA A 231 -3.71 0.02 9.89
C ALA A 231 -4.18 1.34 10.50
N THR A 232 -4.37 1.38 11.84
CA THR A 232 -4.76 2.60 12.56
C THR A 232 -3.70 3.68 12.45
N ALA A 233 -2.42 3.35 12.68
CA ALA A 233 -1.32 4.30 12.52
C ALA A 233 -1.24 4.86 11.10
N GLY A 234 -1.42 4.00 10.09
CA GLY A 234 -1.49 4.41 8.69
C GLY A 234 -2.66 5.37 8.40
N GLY A 235 -3.86 5.05 8.90
CA GLY A 235 -5.04 5.92 8.77
C GLY A 235 -4.87 7.28 9.44
N CYS A 236 -4.29 7.31 10.65
CA CYS A 236 -3.96 8.55 11.35
C CYS A 236 -2.93 9.38 10.57
N ALA A 237 -1.92 8.74 9.98
CA ALA A 237 -0.92 9.42 9.15
C ALA A 237 -1.54 10.02 7.88
N VAL A 238 -2.47 9.31 7.23
CA VAL A 238 -3.23 9.84 6.07
C VAL A 238 -4.06 11.05 6.47
N LEU A 239 -4.81 10.96 7.58
CA LEU A 239 -5.63 12.07 8.05
C LEU A 239 -4.79 13.30 8.35
N ALA A 240 -3.76 13.15 9.20
CA ALA A 240 -2.88 14.25 9.58
C ALA A 240 -2.11 14.81 8.38
N GLY A 241 -1.61 13.94 7.51
CA GLY A 241 -0.88 14.32 6.31
C GLY A 241 -1.75 15.08 5.31
N ASN A 242 -2.98 14.63 5.06
CA ASN A 242 -3.88 15.29 4.13
C ASN A 242 -4.33 16.67 4.66
N LEU A 243 -4.56 16.81 5.98
CA LEU A 243 -4.86 18.10 6.60
C LEU A 243 -3.69 19.08 6.45
N LEU A 244 -2.45 18.60 6.62
CA LEU A 244 -1.25 19.42 6.46
C LEU A 244 -0.98 19.80 5.00
N LEU A 245 -1.19 18.86 4.09
CA LEU A 245 -0.81 18.98 2.68
C LEU A 245 -1.87 19.67 1.84
N GLY A 246 -3.14 19.68 2.25
CA GLY A 246 -4.25 20.22 1.45
C GLY A 246 -3.96 21.64 0.96
N HIS A 247 -3.68 22.56 1.87
CA HIS A 247 -3.34 23.95 1.53
C HIS A 247 -2.05 24.09 0.70
N LEU A 248 -1.06 23.22 0.94
CA LEU A 248 0.19 23.26 0.19
C LEU A 248 0.01 22.75 -1.24
N LEU A 249 -0.85 21.77 -1.45
CA LEU A 249 -1.16 21.25 -2.78
C LEU A 249 -1.92 22.26 -3.66
N ASP A 250 -2.73 23.14 -3.06
CA ASP A 250 -3.37 24.24 -3.79
C ASP A 250 -2.31 25.17 -4.41
N GLN A 251 -1.17 25.37 -3.77
CA GLN A 251 -0.05 26.16 -4.31
C GLN A 251 0.66 25.46 -5.46
N ALA A 252 0.55 24.14 -5.56
CA ALA A 252 1.16 23.36 -6.62
C ALA A 252 0.38 23.40 -7.95
N LEU A 253 -0.83 23.96 -7.97
CA LEU A 253 -1.66 24.08 -9.19
C LEU A 253 -1.05 25.00 -10.25
N ILE A 254 -0.25 25.99 -9.83
CA ILE A 254 0.34 26.99 -10.72
C ILE A 254 1.87 26.76 -10.74
N PRO A 255 2.49 26.62 -11.93
CA PRO A 255 3.93 26.51 -12.05
C PRO A 255 4.63 27.70 -11.40
N SER A 256 5.36 27.45 -10.32
CA SER A 256 6.05 28.46 -9.55
C SER A 256 7.15 27.82 -8.70
N PRO A 257 8.14 28.55 -8.20
CA PRO A 257 9.10 28.01 -7.24
C PRO A 257 8.45 27.45 -5.98
N GLN A 258 7.28 27.98 -5.60
CA GLN A 258 6.52 27.52 -4.42
C GLN A 258 5.82 26.17 -4.68
N ALA A 259 5.49 25.84 -5.91
CA ALA A 259 4.88 24.58 -6.31
C ALA A 259 5.77 23.35 -6.02
N VAL A 260 7.06 23.55 -5.78
CA VAL A 260 8.02 22.50 -5.44
C VAL A 260 7.87 22.03 -3.99
N TYR A 261 7.49 22.91 -3.07
CA TYR A 261 7.48 22.62 -1.63
C TYR A 261 6.59 21.45 -1.21
N PRO A 262 5.33 21.34 -1.65
CA PRO A 262 4.49 20.20 -1.27
C PRO A 262 5.08 18.86 -1.72
N TRP A 263 5.69 18.80 -2.89
CA TRP A 263 6.34 17.59 -3.40
C TRP A 263 7.60 17.21 -2.62
N LEU A 264 8.42 18.20 -2.24
CA LEU A 264 9.59 17.96 -1.39
C LEU A 264 9.18 17.50 0.01
N LEU A 265 8.13 18.10 0.59
CA LEU A 265 7.60 17.67 1.87
C LEU A 265 7.07 16.23 1.81
N LEU A 266 6.34 15.89 0.74
CA LEU A 266 5.88 14.52 0.49
C LEU A 266 7.05 13.55 0.31
N ALA A 267 8.13 13.94 -0.34
CA ALA A 267 9.33 13.12 -0.50
C ALA A 267 10.08 12.89 0.83
N LEU A 268 10.02 13.87 1.73
CA LEU A 268 10.72 13.81 3.02
C LEU A 268 10.14 12.71 3.94
N PHE A 269 8.83 12.51 3.98
CA PHE A 269 8.20 11.49 4.83
C PHE A 269 8.74 10.09 4.56
N PRO A 270 8.67 9.54 3.34
CA PRO A 270 9.20 8.22 3.06
C PRO A 270 10.74 8.18 3.16
N LEU A 271 11.45 9.27 2.91
CA LEU A 271 12.90 9.34 3.11
C LEU A 271 13.26 9.15 4.60
N CYS A 272 12.59 9.87 5.49
CA CYS A 272 12.75 9.69 6.94
C CYS A 272 12.42 8.25 7.36
N SER A 273 11.36 7.67 6.79
CA SER A 273 10.97 6.28 7.04
C SER A 273 12.01 5.28 6.58
N ALA A 274 12.65 5.49 5.42
CA ALA A 274 13.73 4.65 4.93
C ALA A 274 14.91 4.61 5.92
N VAL A 275 15.28 5.78 6.45
CA VAL A 275 16.38 5.90 7.43
C VAL A 275 15.98 5.25 8.77
N ALA A 276 14.78 5.57 9.29
CA ALA A 276 14.30 5.04 10.54
C ALA A 276 14.17 3.51 10.52
N LEU A 277 13.55 2.95 9.48
CA LEU A 277 13.37 1.50 9.35
C LEU A 277 14.69 0.75 9.17
N ARG A 278 15.67 1.36 8.50
CA ARG A 278 17.02 0.78 8.43
C ARG A 278 17.65 0.65 9.82
N ALA A 279 17.42 1.61 10.72
CA ALA A 279 17.93 1.55 12.10
C ALA A 279 17.14 0.57 12.95
N ILE A 280 15.81 0.58 12.88
CA ILE A 280 14.91 -0.25 13.70
C ILE A 280 15.04 -1.74 13.35
N CYS A 281 15.16 -2.08 12.07
CA CYS A 281 15.15 -3.47 11.60
C CYS A 281 16.53 -4.11 11.54
N ARG A 282 17.64 -3.36 11.68
CA ARG A 282 19.00 -3.92 11.73
C ARG A 282 19.17 -5.06 12.76
N PRO A 283 18.69 -4.93 14.01
CA PRO A 283 18.83 -6.00 14.99
C PRO A 283 18.08 -7.27 14.64
N LEU A 284 16.98 -7.17 13.84
CA LEU A 284 16.18 -8.32 13.41
C LEU A 284 16.85 -9.14 12.28
N ALA A 285 17.86 -8.59 11.63
CA ALA A 285 18.64 -9.29 10.60
C ALA A 285 19.78 -10.12 11.17
N ALA A 286 20.09 -9.97 12.46
CA ALA A 286 21.19 -10.65 13.16
C ALA A 286 20.74 -11.87 13.97
N THR A 287 19.42 -12.08 14.09
CA THR A 287 18.78 -13.27 14.68
C THR A 287 18.27 -14.20 13.58
#